data_33edab4782333896d933171fda11f725
#
_entry.id   33edab4782333896d933171fda11f725
#
_cell.length_a   1.000
_cell.length_b   1.000
_cell.length_c   1.000
_cell.angle_alpha   90.00
_cell.angle_beta   90.00
_cell.angle_gamma   90.00
#
_symmetry.space_group_name_H-M   'P 1'
#
loop_
_entity.id
_entity.type
_entity.pdbx_description
1 polymer ?
#
loop_
_entity_poly.entity_id
_entity_poly.type
_entity_poly.pdbx_seq_one_letter_code
_entity_poly.pdbx_strand_id
1 'polypeptide(L)'
;MTMTVLFRLLALVCALWLAACSSSPLPPAGAASSAAPDAGERRGLGTAWGEAVRSETRRVDFVRANPATPTDVTSVYYNDALPGRPAAATVRTLPTRVALANGDVALSFADERGAPLRLARRDGRWHMAGVEGARYVIVLRNQGRRTFEVVSTVDGLDVLSGRPGSYGNGGYVLYPGRTLTIEGFRKSQDEVAAFRFASVPDSYVANAKFGDTANVGVIGVALFAQKDDEDALRRNANPFPGNDDRYAPPPVPRGE
;
A
#
# COMPACT_ATOMS: atom_id res chain seq x y z
N MET A 1 -24.80 47.81 69.67
CA MET A 1 -23.77 47.35 68.68
C MET A 1 -23.89 48.25 67.49
N THR A 2 -22.98 49.16 67.35
CA THR A 2 -23.09 50.31 66.43
C THR A 2 -22.81 49.86 64.97
N MET A 3 -23.55 50.48 64.07
CA MET A 3 -23.52 50.27 62.60
C MET A 3 -22.11 50.20 62.01
N THR A 4 -21.13 50.81 62.68
CA THR A 4 -19.71 50.84 62.32
C THR A 4 -18.99 49.49 62.46
N VAL A 5 -19.41 48.62 63.38
CA VAL A 5 -18.83 47.28 63.61
C VAL A 5 -19.33 46.32 62.51
N LEU A 6 -20.61 46.46 62.08
CA LEU A 6 -21.21 45.66 61.05
C LEU A 6 -20.56 45.94 59.69
N PHE A 7 -20.19 47.23 59.36
CA PHE A 7 -19.52 47.58 58.14
C PHE A 7 -18.07 47.09 58.08
N ARG A 8 -17.36 47.06 59.21
CA ARG A 8 -15.98 46.53 59.29
C ARG A 8 -15.94 45.00 59.19
N LEU A 9 -16.94 44.28 59.70
CA LEU A 9 -17.07 42.82 59.53
C LEU A 9 -17.43 42.46 58.07
N LEU A 10 -18.29 43.22 57.40
CA LEU A 10 -18.64 43.00 55.99
C LEU A 10 -17.46 43.26 55.07
N ALA A 11 -16.64 44.31 55.34
CA ALA A 11 -15.43 44.58 54.59
C ALA A 11 -14.34 43.51 54.74
N LEU A 12 -14.23 42.84 55.92
CA LEU A 12 -13.26 41.80 56.14
C LEU A 12 -13.68 40.48 55.45
N VAL A 13 -14.99 40.20 55.36
CA VAL A 13 -15.50 39.00 54.64
C VAL A 13 -15.36 39.16 53.13
N CYS A 14 -15.53 40.37 52.56
CA CYS A 14 -15.29 40.63 51.15
C CYS A 14 -13.79 40.55 50.74
N ALA A 15 -12.87 40.86 51.67
CA ALA A 15 -11.43 40.78 51.41
C ALA A 15 -10.89 39.36 51.38
N LEU A 16 -11.58 38.37 52.03
CA LEU A 16 -11.19 36.93 52.00
C LEU A 16 -11.68 36.17 50.80
N TRP A 17 -12.57 36.75 49.94
CA TRP A 17 -13.11 36.05 48.75
C TRP A 17 -12.38 36.43 47.48
N LEU A 18 -11.38 37.33 47.49
CA LEU A 18 -10.60 37.71 46.34
C LEU A 18 -9.24 37.02 46.20
N ALA A 19 -8.90 36.09 47.11
CA ALA A 19 -7.61 35.39 47.12
C ALA A 19 -7.66 33.93 46.54
N ALA A 20 -8.74 33.53 45.89
CA ALA A 20 -8.87 32.17 45.39
C ALA A 20 -9.29 32.14 43.91
N CYS A 21 -8.53 32.72 43.00
CA CYS A 21 -8.56 32.39 41.56
C CYS A 21 -7.30 32.93 40.88
N SER A 22 -6.13 32.41 41.25
CA SER A 22 -4.98 32.35 40.37
C SER A 22 -4.76 30.86 39.98
N SER A 23 -5.75 30.27 39.35
CA SER A 23 -5.49 29.11 38.52
C SER A 23 -4.71 29.64 37.28
N SER A 24 -3.39 29.51 37.34
CA SER A 24 -2.58 29.56 36.11
C SER A 24 -3.20 28.55 35.14
N PRO A 25 -3.57 28.95 33.92
CA PRO A 25 -3.93 27.96 32.94
C PRO A 25 -2.70 27.07 32.77
N LEU A 26 -2.84 25.78 33.05
CA LEU A 26 -1.89 24.80 32.56
C LEU A 26 -1.76 25.08 31.06
N PRO A 27 -0.53 25.19 30.53
CA PRO A 27 -0.36 25.19 29.09
C PRO A 27 -1.12 23.97 28.56
N PRO A 28 -1.87 24.11 27.47
CA PRO A 28 -2.51 22.96 26.86
C PRO A 28 -1.42 21.92 26.74
N ALA A 29 -1.68 20.71 27.23
CA ALA A 29 -0.83 19.56 26.99
C ALA A 29 -0.63 19.58 25.48
N GLY A 30 0.55 20.04 25.06
CA GLY A 30 0.92 20.07 23.67
C GLY A 30 0.63 18.65 23.21
N ALA A 31 -0.31 18.51 22.29
CA ALA A 31 -0.36 17.32 21.49
C ALA A 31 1.10 17.14 21.09
N ALA A 32 1.75 16.12 21.64
CA ALA A 32 3.02 15.68 21.14
C ALA A 32 2.71 15.33 19.68
N SER A 33 2.89 16.33 18.83
CA SER A 33 3.06 16.07 17.42
C SER A 33 4.23 15.11 17.41
N SER A 34 3.93 13.83 17.21
CA SER A 34 4.93 12.87 16.81
C SER A 34 5.37 13.36 15.44
N ALA A 35 6.26 14.35 15.43
CA ALA A 35 6.98 14.72 14.22
C ALA A 35 7.57 13.41 13.72
N ALA A 36 7.16 12.98 12.53
CA ALA A 36 7.82 11.90 11.87
C ALA A 36 9.34 12.24 11.90
N PRO A 37 10.22 11.29 12.24
CA PRO A 37 11.64 11.56 12.31
C PRO A 37 12.05 12.21 10.99
N ASP A 38 12.87 13.24 11.07
CA ASP A 38 13.42 13.93 9.91
C ASP A 38 13.99 12.88 8.94
N ALA A 39 13.70 13.02 7.66
CA ALA A 39 14.17 12.08 6.63
C ALA A 39 15.68 11.85 6.69
N GLY A 40 16.45 12.85 7.16
CA GLY A 40 17.91 12.77 7.37
C GLY A 40 18.34 11.83 8.51
N GLU A 41 17.49 11.60 9.51
CA GLU A 41 17.78 10.73 10.65
C GLU A 41 17.32 9.29 10.44
N ARG A 42 16.39 9.06 9.50
CA ARG A 42 15.82 7.74 9.26
C ARG A 42 16.76 6.88 8.44
N ARG A 43 17.33 5.84 9.07
CA ARG A 43 18.16 4.83 8.40
C ARG A 43 17.27 3.87 7.61
N GLY A 44 17.76 3.43 6.45
CA GLY A 44 17.08 2.45 5.60
C GLY A 44 17.04 2.86 4.15
N LEU A 45 16.35 2.07 3.34
CA LEU A 45 16.14 2.34 1.93
C LEU A 45 14.73 2.88 1.68
N GLY A 46 14.64 3.85 0.78
CA GLY A 46 13.46 4.28 0.07
C GLY A 46 13.63 4.05 -1.43
N THR A 47 12.71 4.58 -2.23
CA THR A 47 12.75 4.51 -3.69
C THR A 47 12.87 5.90 -4.29
N ALA A 48 13.94 6.12 -5.06
CA ALA A 48 14.16 7.34 -5.82
C ALA A 48 13.38 7.34 -7.14
N TRP A 49 13.17 8.55 -7.66
CA TRP A 49 12.73 8.82 -9.01
C TRP A 49 13.91 8.64 -9.97
N GLY A 50 13.98 7.46 -10.60
CA GLY A 50 15.08 7.11 -11.50
C GLY A 50 14.96 7.70 -12.91
N GLU A 51 15.72 7.14 -13.81
CA GLU A 51 15.73 7.50 -15.23
C GLU A 51 14.38 7.23 -15.91
N ALA A 52 14.15 7.91 -17.02
CA ALA A 52 12.98 7.68 -17.87
C ALA A 52 13.09 6.33 -18.58
N VAL A 53 12.04 5.52 -18.47
CA VAL A 53 11.92 4.24 -19.16
C VAL A 53 10.66 4.21 -19.98
N ARG A 54 10.75 3.73 -21.21
CA ARG A 54 9.59 3.54 -22.08
C ARG A 54 8.71 2.42 -21.52
N SER A 55 7.45 2.75 -21.26
CA SER A 55 6.46 1.83 -20.69
C SER A 55 5.08 2.28 -21.17
N GLU A 56 4.63 1.72 -22.28
CA GLU A 56 3.37 2.12 -22.92
C GLU A 56 2.16 1.59 -22.17
N THR A 57 1.15 2.44 -21.97
CA THR A 57 -0.13 2.09 -21.41
C THR A 57 -1.26 2.71 -22.19
N ARG A 58 -2.44 2.11 -22.07
CA ARG A 58 -3.68 2.68 -22.59
C ARG A 58 -4.75 2.65 -21.52
N ARG A 59 -5.64 3.62 -21.53
CA ARG A 59 -6.80 3.63 -20.66
C ARG A 59 -7.80 2.57 -21.11
N VAL A 60 -8.33 1.83 -20.15
CA VAL A 60 -9.40 0.85 -20.34
C VAL A 60 -10.44 1.03 -19.25
N ASP A 61 -11.69 0.70 -19.56
CA ASP A 61 -12.74 0.72 -18.54
C ASP A 61 -12.64 -0.54 -17.67
N PHE A 62 -12.79 -0.34 -16.37
CA PHE A 62 -12.79 -1.41 -15.38
C PHE A 62 -13.83 -1.15 -14.31
N VAL A 63 -14.68 -2.13 -14.03
CA VAL A 63 -15.66 -2.07 -12.96
C VAL A 63 -15.32 -3.11 -11.92
N ARG A 64 -15.04 -2.65 -10.70
CA ARG A 64 -14.70 -3.53 -9.56
C ARG A 64 -15.93 -4.29 -9.08
N ALA A 65 -15.76 -5.57 -8.73
CA ALA A 65 -16.81 -6.35 -8.06
C ALA A 65 -17.18 -5.73 -6.71
N ASN A 66 -16.20 -5.25 -5.96
CA ASN A 66 -16.37 -4.42 -4.78
C ASN A 66 -15.46 -3.18 -4.90
N PRO A 67 -16.03 -1.97 -5.01
CA PRO A 67 -15.24 -0.76 -5.20
C PRO A 67 -14.45 -0.33 -3.95
N ALA A 68 -14.93 -0.69 -2.75
CA ALA A 68 -14.35 -0.24 -1.49
C ALA A 68 -13.37 -1.25 -0.89
N THR A 69 -13.59 -2.55 -1.12
CA THR A 69 -12.82 -3.61 -0.48
C THR A 69 -12.05 -4.40 -1.52
N PRO A 70 -10.71 -4.41 -1.47
CA PRO A 70 -9.92 -5.23 -2.38
C PRO A 70 -10.17 -6.73 -2.15
N THR A 71 -10.01 -7.51 -3.21
CA THR A 71 -10.07 -8.98 -3.17
C THR A 71 -8.92 -9.56 -2.34
N ASP A 72 -7.76 -8.94 -2.44
CA ASP A 72 -6.58 -9.27 -1.62
C ASP A 72 -5.65 -8.07 -1.51
N VAL A 73 -4.87 -8.02 -0.41
CA VAL A 73 -3.89 -6.97 -0.13
C VAL A 73 -2.64 -7.57 0.45
N THR A 74 -1.50 -7.10 0.00
CA THR A 74 -0.21 -7.44 0.61
C THR A 74 0.70 -6.22 0.72
N SER A 75 1.65 -6.30 1.66
CA SER A 75 2.75 -5.36 1.77
C SER A 75 4.07 -6.11 1.81
N VAL A 76 5.06 -5.58 1.11
CA VAL A 76 6.44 -6.07 1.14
C VAL A 76 7.31 -4.96 1.66
N TYR A 77 7.97 -5.22 2.77
CA TYR A 77 8.92 -4.30 3.39
C TYR A 77 10.30 -4.49 2.74
N TYR A 78 11.02 -3.42 2.51
CA TYR A 78 12.36 -3.54 1.95
C TYR A 78 13.38 -2.67 2.69
N ASN A 79 14.63 -3.11 2.70
CA ASN A 79 15.75 -2.41 3.30
C ASN A 79 17.06 -2.94 2.67
N ASP A 80 18.22 -2.42 3.12
CA ASP A 80 19.57 -2.84 2.72
C ASP A 80 19.88 -4.31 3.05
N ALA A 81 19.18 -4.90 4.02
CA ALA A 81 19.35 -6.28 4.42
C ALA A 81 18.02 -6.96 4.78
N LEU A 82 17.97 -8.28 4.64
CA LEU A 82 16.88 -9.09 5.16
C LEU A 82 16.92 -9.14 6.70
N PRO A 83 15.73 -9.25 7.36
CA PRO A 83 15.67 -9.41 8.81
C PRO A 83 16.51 -10.59 9.30
N GLY A 84 17.33 -10.36 10.34
CA GLY A 84 18.23 -11.39 10.91
C GLY A 84 19.47 -11.69 10.07
N ARG A 85 19.68 -10.99 8.95
CA ARG A 85 20.86 -11.14 8.06
C ARG A 85 21.22 -12.61 7.81
N PRO A 86 20.32 -13.40 7.19
CA PRO A 86 20.56 -14.84 6.98
C PRO A 86 21.82 -15.06 6.14
N ALA A 87 22.47 -16.20 6.35
CA ALA A 87 23.64 -16.58 5.55
C ALA A 87 23.28 -16.71 4.06
N ALA A 88 24.23 -16.47 3.17
CA ALA A 88 24.02 -16.47 1.72
C ALA A 88 23.41 -17.80 1.21
N ALA A 89 23.78 -18.95 1.78
CA ALA A 89 23.20 -20.23 1.44
C ALA A 89 21.69 -20.28 1.74
N THR A 90 21.27 -19.75 2.91
CA THR A 90 19.85 -19.64 3.30
C THR A 90 19.11 -18.66 2.38
N VAL A 91 19.70 -17.52 2.04
CA VAL A 91 19.10 -16.55 1.12
C VAL A 91 18.77 -17.19 -0.23
N ARG A 92 19.65 -18.06 -0.73
CA ARG A 92 19.46 -18.74 -2.03
C ARG A 92 18.23 -19.66 -2.08
N THR A 93 17.76 -20.16 -0.96
CA THR A 93 16.58 -21.05 -0.83
C THR A 93 15.28 -20.30 -0.52
N LEU A 94 15.36 -18.98 -0.23
CA LEU A 94 14.18 -18.19 0.05
C LEU A 94 13.26 -18.08 -1.17
N PRO A 95 11.95 -17.93 -0.96
CA PRO A 95 10.99 -17.75 -2.04
C PRO A 95 11.26 -16.45 -2.82
N THR A 96 10.81 -16.43 -4.07
CA THR A 96 10.86 -15.24 -4.95
C THR A 96 9.48 -14.71 -5.28
N ARG A 97 8.42 -15.33 -4.73
CA ARG A 97 7.01 -15.00 -5.05
C ARG A 97 6.15 -15.01 -3.80
N VAL A 98 5.14 -14.14 -3.83
CA VAL A 98 4.03 -14.10 -2.87
C VAL A 98 2.76 -14.48 -3.63
N ALA A 99 2.00 -15.42 -3.12
CA ALA A 99 0.70 -15.80 -3.68
C ALA A 99 -0.37 -14.85 -3.17
N LEU A 100 -1.18 -14.30 -4.07
CA LEU A 100 -2.31 -13.42 -3.81
C LEU A 100 -3.57 -14.00 -4.43
N ALA A 101 -4.75 -13.57 -3.95
CA ALA A 101 -6.07 -13.98 -4.43
C ALA A 101 -6.18 -15.51 -4.49
N ASN A 102 -5.85 -16.19 -3.38
CA ASN A 102 -5.85 -17.66 -3.25
C ASN A 102 -4.94 -18.38 -4.26
N GLY A 103 -3.88 -17.70 -4.73
CA GLY A 103 -2.93 -18.27 -5.68
C GLY A 103 -3.20 -17.89 -7.14
N ASP A 104 -4.29 -17.18 -7.43
CA ASP A 104 -4.59 -16.70 -8.80
C ASP A 104 -3.51 -15.72 -9.29
N VAL A 105 -2.91 -14.95 -8.41
CA VAL A 105 -1.88 -13.98 -8.78
C VAL A 105 -0.59 -14.25 -8.01
N ALA A 106 0.53 -14.32 -8.72
CA ALA A 106 1.86 -14.38 -8.15
C ALA A 106 2.53 -13.01 -8.24
N LEU A 107 2.84 -12.41 -7.08
CA LEU A 107 3.65 -11.19 -6.97
C LEU A 107 5.12 -11.57 -6.80
N SER A 108 6.00 -10.92 -7.53
CA SER A 108 7.46 -11.04 -7.44
C SER A 108 8.12 -9.70 -7.73
N PHE A 109 9.43 -9.63 -7.46
CA PHE A 109 10.27 -8.48 -7.76
C PHE A 109 11.48 -8.97 -8.54
N ALA A 110 11.97 -8.16 -9.46
CA ALA A 110 13.16 -8.47 -10.25
C ALA A 110 14.09 -7.26 -10.33
N ASP A 111 15.37 -7.54 -10.52
CA ASP A 111 16.37 -6.50 -10.81
C ASP A 111 16.29 -6.07 -12.30
N GLU A 112 17.17 -5.15 -12.71
CA GLU A 112 17.27 -4.64 -14.08
C GLU A 112 17.59 -5.71 -15.13
N ARG A 113 18.17 -6.85 -14.71
CA ARG A 113 18.51 -8.00 -15.57
C ARG A 113 17.39 -9.04 -15.61
N GLY A 114 16.30 -8.80 -14.89
CA GLY A 114 15.20 -9.74 -14.75
C GLY A 114 15.45 -10.87 -13.75
N ALA A 115 16.56 -10.81 -12.98
CA ALA A 115 16.80 -11.81 -11.94
C ALA A 115 15.87 -11.58 -10.75
N PRO A 116 15.20 -12.64 -10.24
CA PRO A 116 14.22 -12.49 -9.18
C PRO A 116 14.87 -12.15 -7.84
N LEU A 117 14.36 -11.14 -7.15
CA LEU A 117 14.74 -10.79 -5.80
C LEU A 117 14.14 -11.78 -4.79
N ARG A 118 14.89 -12.08 -3.74
CA ARG A 118 14.50 -13.03 -2.70
C ARG A 118 13.65 -12.36 -1.64
N LEU A 119 12.67 -13.11 -1.13
CA LEU A 119 11.74 -12.67 -0.13
C LEU A 119 11.88 -13.50 1.14
N ALA A 120 11.97 -12.86 2.29
CA ALA A 120 11.93 -13.51 3.59
C ALA A 120 10.58 -13.20 4.27
N ARG A 121 10.01 -14.17 4.97
CA ARG A 121 8.83 -13.93 5.81
C ARG A 121 9.25 -13.93 7.28
N ARG A 122 8.99 -12.83 7.98
CA ARG A 122 9.25 -12.71 9.42
C ARG A 122 8.09 -11.98 10.09
N ASP A 123 7.63 -12.48 11.20
CA ASP A 123 6.53 -11.92 12.00
C ASP A 123 5.27 -11.63 11.14
N GLY A 124 4.94 -12.55 10.23
CA GLY A 124 3.83 -12.45 9.31
C GLY A 124 4.04 -11.50 8.12
N ARG A 125 5.15 -10.77 8.06
CA ARG A 125 5.46 -9.77 7.02
C ARG A 125 6.45 -10.29 6.00
N TRP A 126 6.30 -9.84 4.75
CA TRP A 126 7.26 -10.09 3.68
C TRP A 126 8.35 -9.03 3.67
N HIS A 127 9.58 -9.45 3.47
CA HIS A 127 10.75 -8.58 3.42
C HIS A 127 11.60 -8.89 2.20
N MET A 128 12.17 -7.84 1.61
CA MET A 128 13.08 -7.86 0.47
C MET A 128 14.34 -7.07 0.82
N ALA A 129 15.51 -7.53 0.39
CA ALA A 129 16.74 -6.73 0.45
C ALA A 129 16.94 -6.01 -0.88
N GLY A 130 17.26 -4.73 -0.81
CA GLY A 130 17.68 -3.90 -1.92
C GLY A 130 19.16 -3.51 -1.81
N VAL A 131 19.72 -3.06 -2.91
CA VAL A 131 21.05 -2.44 -2.94
C VAL A 131 20.87 -1.01 -3.42
N GLU A 132 21.36 -0.04 -2.67
CA GLU A 132 21.27 1.37 -3.02
C GLU A 132 21.77 1.62 -4.44
N GLY A 133 21.05 2.43 -5.21
CA GLY A 133 21.30 2.68 -6.62
C GLY A 133 20.80 1.59 -7.58
N ALA A 134 20.54 0.36 -7.11
CA ALA A 134 20.04 -0.70 -7.97
C ALA A 134 18.59 -0.46 -8.39
N ARG A 135 18.28 -0.77 -9.64
CA ARG A 135 16.93 -0.72 -10.18
C ARG A 135 16.16 -1.98 -9.81
N TYR A 136 14.85 -1.84 -9.61
CA TYR A 136 13.95 -2.97 -9.45
C TYR A 136 12.61 -2.75 -10.16
N VAL A 137 11.87 -3.82 -10.35
CA VAL A 137 10.52 -3.80 -10.92
C VAL A 137 9.59 -4.69 -10.09
N ILE A 138 8.30 -4.35 -10.09
CA ILE A 138 7.24 -5.13 -9.47
C ILE A 138 6.59 -5.96 -10.59
N VAL A 139 6.52 -7.29 -10.40
CA VAL A 139 6.00 -8.21 -11.40
C VAL A 139 4.82 -8.98 -10.84
N LEU A 140 3.66 -8.89 -11.48
CA LEU A 140 2.47 -9.65 -11.14
C LEU A 140 2.10 -10.57 -12.31
N ARG A 141 1.96 -11.86 -12.05
CA ARG A 141 1.50 -12.85 -13.01
C ARG A 141 0.14 -13.38 -12.62
N ASN A 142 -0.86 -13.19 -13.46
CA ASN A 142 -2.18 -13.77 -13.27
C ASN A 142 -2.19 -15.19 -13.85
N GLN A 143 -2.36 -16.18 -12.99
CA GLN A 143 -2.44 -17.60 -13.31
C GLN A 143 -3.88 -18.11 -13.24
N GLY A 144 -4.79 -17.25 -12.72
CA GLY A 144 -6.21 -17.51 -12.58
C GLY A 144 -7.01 -17.16 -13.84
N ARG A 145 -8.33 -17.15 -13.67
CA ARG A 145 -9.29 -16.86 -14.74
C ARG A 145 -9.93 -15.47 -14.63
N ARG A 146 -9.79 -14.82 -13.47
CA ARG A 146 -10.37 -13.50 -13.22
C ARG A 146 -9.44 -12.40 -13.72
N THR A 147 -10.03 -11.29 -14.17
CA THR A 147 -9.30 -10.06 -14.43
C THR A 147 -9.22 -9.26 -13.14
N PHE A 148 -8.05 -8.67 -12.87
CA PHE A 148 -7.84 -7.84 -11.68
C PHE A 148 -7.39 -6.44 -12.07
N GLU A 149 -7.85 -5.45 -11.31
CA GLU A 149 -7.19 -4.16 -11.24
C GLU A 149 -6.18 -4.19 -10.10
N VAL A 150 -4.97 -3.75 -10.39
CA VAL A 150 -3.81 -3.72 -9.48
C VAL A 150 -3.53 -2.29 -9.08
N VAL A 151 -3.86 -1.92 -7.85
CA VAL A 151 -3.45 -0.66 -7.24
C VAL A 151 -2.15 -0.92 -6.48
N SER A 152 -1.10 -0.21 -6.82
CA SER A 152 0.22 -0.39 -6.20
C SER A 152 0.76 0.92 -5.65
N THR A 153 1.42 0.83 -4.49
CA THR A 153 2.09 1.95 -3.84
C THR A 153 3.55 1.61 -3.56
N VAL A 154 4.40 2.62 -3.62
CA VAL A 154 5.80 2.54 -3.20
C VAL A 154 6.04 3.70 -2.25
N ASP A 155 6.57 3.40 -1.07
CA ASP A 155 6.80 4.39 0.00
C ASP A 155 5.55 5.21 0.36
N GLY A 156 4.37 4.58 0.28
CA GLY A 156 3.08 5.23 0.53
C GLY A 156 2.53 6.05 -0.63
N LEU A 157 3.26 6.22 -1.73
CA LEU A 157 2.79 6.93 -2.92
C LEU A 157 2.28 5.95 -3.99
N ASP A 158 1.14 6.27 -4.57
CA ASP A 158 0.55 5.55 -5.69
C ASP A 158 1.43 5.66 -6.94
N VAL A 159 1.71 4.53 -7.59
CA VAL A 159 2.66 4.46 -8.71
C VAL A 159 2.16 5.13 -10.00
N LEU A 160 0.84 5.33 -10.15
CA LEU A 160 0.24 6.01 -11.31
C LEU A 160 0.17 7.51 -11.15
N SER A 161 -0.18 7.99 -9.95
CA SER A 161 -0.48 9.40 -9.72
C SER A 161 0.61 10.14 -8.93
N GLY A 162 1.49 9.43 -8.23
CA GLY A 162 2.46 10.02 -7.30
C GLY A 162 1.83 10.66 -6.06
N ARG A 163 0.53 10.44 -5.83
CA ARG A 163 -0.21 10.93 -4.66
C ARG A 163 -0.24 9.88 -3.56
N PRO A 164 -0.67 10.23 -2.34
CA PRO A 164 -0.87 9.24 -1.29
C PRO A 164 -1.72 8.06 -1.76
N GLY A 165 -1.29 6.86 -1.41
CA GLY A 165 -1.96 5.61 -1.77
C GLY A 165 -3.35 5.51 -1.16
N SER A 166 -4.30 5.05 -1.95
CA SER A 166 -5.69 4.82 -1.53
C SER A 166 -6.30 3.69 -2.34
N TYR A 167 -7.18 2.92 -1.74
CA TYR A 167 -7.99 1.92 -2.46
C TYR A 167 -8.92 2.55 -3.51
N GLY A 168 -9.24 3.84 -3.38
CA GLY A 168 -10.01 4.60 -4.36
C GLY A 168 -9.20 5.00 -5.61
N ASN A 169 -7.89 4.85 -5.61
CA ASN A 169 -7.07 5.13 -6.78
C ASN A 169 -7.36 4.10 -7.89
N GLY A 170 -7.20 4.54 -9.15
CA GLY A 170 -7.17 3.62 -10.29
C GLY A 170 -5.87 2.81 -10.31
N GLY A 171 -5.90 1.67 -10.98
CA GLY A 171 -4.77 0.75 -11.07
C GLY A 171 -4.50 0.28 -12.50
N TYR A 172 -3.56 -0.63 -12.63
CA TYR A 172 -3.29 -1.35 -13.87
C TYR A 172 -4.21 -2.56 -13.99
N VAL A 173 -4.68 -2.87 -15.20
CA VAL A 173 -5.50 -4.07 -15.44
C VAL A 173 -4.63 -5.27 -15.77
N LEU A 174 -4.80 -6.34 -15.00
CA LEU A 174 -4.08 -7.61 -15.14
C LEU A 174 -5.04 -8.71 -15.60
N TYR A 175 -5.01 -9.01 -16.90
CA TYR A 175 -5.86 -10.03 -17.53
C TYR A 175 -5.41 -11.46 -17.20
N PRO A 176 -6.30 -12.46 -17.31
CA PRO A 176 -5.98 -13.87 -17.17
C PRO A 176 -4.80 -14.30 -18.06
N GLY A 177 -3.89 -15.08 -17.51
CA GLY A 177 -2.71 -15.59 -18.20
C GLY A 177 -1.64 -14.55 -18.53
N ARG A 178 -1.86 -13.26 -18.17
CA ARG A 178 -0.91 -12.17 -18.48
C ARG A 178 0.02 -11.87 -17.31
N THR A 179 1.10 -11.19 -17.64
CA THR A 179 2.06 -10.63 -16.69
C THR A 179 2.02 -9.11 -16.79
N LEU A 180 1.95 -8.44 -15.67
CA LEU A 180 2.09 -7.00 -15.53
C LEU A 180 3.46 -6.72 -14.90
N THR A 181 4.24 -5.85 -15.51
CA THR A 181 5.47 -5.32 -14.95
C THR A 181 5.29 -3.83 -14.67
N ILE A 182 5.45 -3.41 -13.42
CA ILE A 182 5.42 -2.01 -13.02
C ILE A 182 6.88 -1.61 -12.81
N GLU A 183 7.37 -0.75 -13.69
CA GLU A 183 8.80 -0.44 -13.80
C GLU A 183 9.20 0.85 -13.09
N GLY A 184 8.20 1.66 -12.68
CA GLY A 184 8.46 2.96 -12.08
C GLY A 184 7.19 3.75 -11.79
N PHE A 185 7.37 4.97 -11.29
CA PHE A 185 6.29 5.94 -11.16
C PHE A 185 5.89 6.48 -12.54
N ARG A 186 4.59 6.52 -12.83
CA ARG A 186 4.06 6.94 -14.11
C ARG A 186 4.30 8.44 -14.36
N LYS A 187 4.99 8.77 -15.46
CA LYS A 187 5.20 10.14 -15.93
C LYS A 187 4.18 10.55 -16.99
N SER A 188 3.89 9.63 -17.92
CA SER A 188 2.97 9.83 -19.04
C SER A 188 2.36 8.48 -19.46
N GLN A 189 1.63 8.44 -20.57
CA GLN A 189 1.14 7.17 -21.13
C GLN A 189 2.28 6.27 -21.64
N ASP A 190 3.42 6.85 -21.97
CA ASP A 190 4.51 6.17 -22.66
C ASP A 190 5.77 6.01 -21.80
N GLU A 191 5.84 6.67 -20.63
CA GLU A 191 7.04 6.71 -19.81
C GLU A 191 6.77 6.54 -18.33
N VAL A 192 7.73 5.93 -17.65
CA VAL A 192 7.85 5.89 -16.19
C VAL A 192 9.21 6.43 -15.74
N ALA A 193 9.29 6.89 -14.50
CA ALA A 193 10.55 7.08 -13.80
C ALA A 193 10.88 5.77 -13.08
N ALA A 194 11.98 5.13 -13.43
CA ALA A 194 12.36 3.82 -12.91
C ALA A 194 12.43 3.80 -11.37
N PHE A 195 12.02 2.70 -10.76
CA PHE A 195 12.26 2.49 -9.33
C PHE A 195 13.75 2.19 -9.09
N ARG A 196 14.39 3.00 -8.26
CA ARG A 196 15.74 2.74 -7.75
C ARG A 196 15.76 2.77 -6.23
N PHE A 197 16.39 1.78 -5.63
CA PHE A 197 16.66 1.86 -4.19
C PHE A 197 17.56 3.06 -3.90
N ALA A 198 17.24 3.82 -2.87
CA ALA A 198 17.97 5.01 -2.49
C ALA A 198 17.98 5.16 -0.97
N SER A 199 18.82 6.04 -0.45
CA SER A 199 18.71 6.48 0.93
C SER A 199 17.34 7.14 1.19
N VAL A 200 16.90 7.20 2.44
CA VAL A 200 15.61 7.84 2.76
C VAL A 200 15.57 9.30 2.33
N PRO A 201 16.61 10.13 2.57
CA PRO A 201 16.63 11.53 2.11
C PRO A 201 16.56 11.67 0.58
N ASP A 202 17.11 10.71 -0.18
CA ASP A 202 17.14 10.73 -1.63
C ASP A 202 15.90 10.06 -2.26
N SER A 203 14.98 9.56 -1.44
CA SER A 203 13.75 8.94 -1.92
C SER A 203 12.80 9.94 -2.57
N TYR A 204 12.01 9.46 -3.52
CA TYR A 204 11.00 10.29 -4.18
C TYR A 204 10.00 10.87 -3.16
N VAL A 205 9.56 10.06 -2.21
CA VAL A 205 8.59 10.50 -1.19
C VAL A 205 9.14 11.61 -0.29
N ALA A 206 10.42 11.59 0.06
CA ALA A 206 11.04 12.64 0.88
C ALA A 206 11.10 13.98 0.14
N ASN A 207 11.11 13.96 -1.20
CA ASN A 207 11.22 15.15 -2.05
C ASN A 207 9.93 15.48 -2.81
N ALA A 208 8.86 14.68 -2.62
CA ALA A 208 7.58 14.89 -3.29
C ALA A 208 6.68 15.87 -2.53
N LYS A 209 5.85 16.62 -3.28
CA LYS A 209 4.90 17.59 -2.70
C LYS A 209 3.95 17.00 -1.64
N PHE A 210 3.59 15.74 -1.77
CA PHE A 210 2.67 15.03 -0.88
C PHE A 210 3.40 13.94 -0.08
N GLY A 211 4.72 14.05 0.04
CA GLY A 211 5.54 13.04 0.67
C GLY A 211 5.35 12.98 2.18
N ASP A 212 5.18 11.76 2.68
CA ASP A 212 5.27 11.41 4.09
C ASP A 212 6.22 10.23 4.22
N THR A 213 7.34 10.45 4.87
CA THR A 213 8.38 9.43 5.04
C THR A 213 7.99 8.31 6.01
N ALA A 214 6.83 8.37 6.66
CA ALA A 214 6.36 7.34 7.58
C ALA A 214 6.27 5.95 6.92
N ASN A 215 5.97 5.91 5.62
CA ASN A 215 5.79 4.68 4.84
C ASN A 215 6.99 4.30 3.97
N VAL A 216 8.14 4.95 4.13
CA VAL A 216 9.36 4.60 3.39
C VAL A 216 9.78 3.17 3.67
N GLY A 217 10.20 2.45 2.64
CA GLY A 217 10.61 1.05 2.74
C GLY A 217 9.43 0.07 2.66
N VAL A 218 8.27 0.49 2.13
CA VAL A 218 7.09 -0.38 1.99
C VAL A 218 6.51 -0.29 0.58
N ILE A 219 6.30 -1.45 -0.04
CA ILE A 219 5.55 -1.61 -1.28
C ILE A 219 4.21 -2.24 -0.94
N GLY A 220 3.11 -1.56 -1.30
CA GLY A 220 1.75 -2.06 -1.15
C GLY A 220 1.18 -2.52 -2.49
N VAL A 221 0.41 -3.61 -2.48
CA VAL A 221 -0.33 -4.11 -3.64
C VAL A 221 -1.72 -4.52 -3.20
N ALA A 222 -2.75 -3.93 -3.83
CA ALA A 222 -4.14 -4.28 -3.65
C ALA A 222 -4.72 -4.78 -4.98
N LEU A 223 -5.44 -5.89 -4.94
CA LEU A 223 -6.11 -6.50 -6.09
C LEU A 223 -7.62 -6.32 -5.98
N PHE A 224 -8.26 -5.84 -7.05
CA PHE A 224 -9.70 -5.75 -7.17
C PHE A 224 -10.17 -6.61 -8.34
N ALA A 225 -11.00 -7.61 -8.07
CA ALA A 225 -11.58 -8.44 -9.14
C ALA A 225 -12.59 -7.62 -9.97
N GLN A 226 -12.65 -7.93 -11.27
CA GLN A 226 -13.65 -7.36 -12.17
C GLN A 226 -15.03 -7.94 -11.87
N LYS A 227 -16.07 -7.12 -11.93
CA LYS A 227 -17.42 -7.50 -11.55
C LYS A 227 -17.99 -8.65 -12.39
N ASP A 228 -17.81 -8.58 -13.69
CA ASP A 228 -18.39 -9.56 -14.61
C ASP A 228 -17.68 -10.92 -14.57
N ASP A 229 -16.40 -10.95 -14.22
CA ASP A 229 -15.64 -12.20 -14.04
C ASP A 229 -16.16 -13.03 -12.87
N GLU A 230 -16.59 -12.42 -11.78
CA GLU A 230 -17.16 -13.15 -10.63
C GLU A 230 -18.50 -13.79 -10.98
N ASP A 231 -19.34 -13.10 -11.70
CA ASP A 231 -20.63 -13.63 -12.12
C ASP A 231 -20.48 -14.76 -13.15
N ALA A 232 -19.50 -14.67 -14.04
CA ALA A 232 -19.17 -15.75 -14.96
C ALA A 232 -18.64 -16.98 -14.23
N LEU A 233 -17.78 -16.79 -13.23
CA LEU A 233 -17.25 -17.89 -12.40
C LEU A 233 -18.34 -18.55 -11.55
N ARG A 234 -19.27 -17.77 -10.99
CA ARG A 234 -20.43 -18.29 -10.24
C ARG A 234 -21.36 -19.10 -11.12
N ARG A 235 -21.64 -18.65 -12.34
CA ARG A 235 -22.45 -19.42 -13.30
C ARG A 235 -21.79 -20.74 -13.68
N ASN A 236 -20.47 -20.79 -13.70
CA ASN A 236 -19.70 -21.99 -14.05
C ASN A 236 -19.31 -22.85 -12.83
N ALA A 237 -19.64 -22.41 -11.61
CA ALA A 237 -19.16 -23.02 -10.37
C ALA A 237 -20.02 -24.21 -9.89
N ASN A 238 -21.11 -24.58 -10.58
CA ASN A 238 -21.88 -25.77 -10.24
C ASN A 238 -21.47 -26.96 -11.14
N PRO A 239 -20.50 -27.80 -10.74
CA PRO A 239 -20.03 -28.91 -11.53
C PRO A 239 -21.03 -30.08 -11.58
N PHE A 240 -22.07 -30.04 -10.73
CA PHE A 240 -23.11 -31.06 -10.66
C PHE A 240 -24.50 -30.40 -10.68
N PRO A 241 -24.93 -29.81 -11.81
CA PRO A 241 -26.30 -29.37 -11.95
C PRO A 241 -27.18 -30.63 -11.94
N GLY A 242 -27.94 -30.79 -10.85
CA GLY A 242 -28.81 -31.97 -10.74
C GLY A 242 -29.61 -32.13 -12.01
N ASN A 243 -29.49 -33.28 -12.66
CA ASN A 243 -30.25 -33.65 -13.83
C ASN A 243 -30.75 -35.09 -13.64
N ASP A 244 -32.06 -35.28 -13.67
CA ASP A 244 -32.70 -36.59 -13.56
C ASP A 244 -32.68 -37.35 -14.89
N ASP A 245 -32.14 -36.77 -15.96
CA ASP A 245 -32.09 -37.39 -17.27
C ASP A 245 -31.00 -38.46 -17.36
N ARG A 246 -31.33 -39.62 -17.86
CA ARG A 246 -30.40 -40.75 -18.03
C ARG A 246 -29.33 -40.51 -19.09
N TYR A 247 -29.54 -39.54 -19.96
CA TYR A 247 -28.66 -39.20 -21.08
C TYR A 247 -28.46 -37.73 -21.16
N ALA A 248 -27.28 -37.30 -21.59
CA ALA A 248 -26.97 -35.86 -21.79
C ALA A 248 -27.91 -35.28 -22.89
N PRO A 249 -28.76 -34.32 -22.58
CA PRO A 249 -29.56 -33.64 -23.61
C PRO A 249 -28.66 -32.85 -24.57
N PRO A 250 -29.06 -32.72 -25.85
CA PRO A 250 -28.34 -31.87 -26.78
C PRO A 250 -28.31 -30.43 -26.27
N PRO A 251 -27.24 -29.68 -26.54
CA PRO A 251 -27.14 -28.29 -26.10
C PRO A 251 -28.28 -27.44 -26.72
N VAL A 252 -28.96 -26.66 -25.91
CA VAL A 252 -29.97 -25.70 -26.39
C VAL A 252 -29.24 -24.62 -27.16
N PRO A 253 -29.64 -24.31 -28.43
CA PRO A 253 -29.12 -23.20 -29.19
C PRO A 253 -29.30 -21.90 -28.39
N ARG A 254 -28.24 -21.07 -28.28
CA ARG A 254 -28.40 -19.72 -27.74
C ARG A 254 -29.27 -18.95 -28.72
N GLY A 255 -30.46 -18.55 -28.25
CA GLY A 255 -31.30 -17.61 -29.00
C GLY A 255 -30.49 -16.34 -29.25
N GLU A 256 -30.54 -15.85 -30.47
CA GLU A 256 -30.03 -14.56 -30.90
C GLU A 256 -30.72 -13.41 -30.18
#